data_1f9d49a439d85966997468e814059120
#
_entry.id   1f9d49a439d85966997468e814059120
#
_cell.length_a   1.000
_cell.length_b   1.000
_cell.length_c   1.000
_cell.angle_alpha   90.00
_cell.angle_beta   90.00
_cell.angle_gamma   90.00
#
_symmetry.space_group_name_H-M   'P 1'
#
loop_
_entity.id
_entity.type
_entity.pdbx_description
1 polymer ?
#
loop_
_entity_poly.entity_id
_entity_poly.type
_entity_poly.pdbx_seq_one_letter_code
_entity_poly.pdbx_strand_id
1 'polypeptide(L)'
;MRLIALLLALSASPALAQEVVPVPYSDLGTLAPHLLDFDRLPAKRYPGYNFDHGIAFPGGYLGEAFKGQSVAAEHIDDGGPHDVLVGTPRAPLAIRPGEPGRVVSLSLHQGFGSMALYPLGPLGQPHPNARGEGAVAVLFHRDACAVGLRIHTEYTNALGLNTGHRGEVTLTLYARDGARIAQRRLTLPEGITEHALFAPAGRIAGMTVENRDPGGIALDDLRFGCPQPTG
;
A
#
# COMPACT_ATOMS: atom_id res chain seq x y z
N MET A 1 31.35 26.41 -53.82
CA MET A 1 30.36 26.50 -52.75
C MET A 1 30.52 25.31 -51.79
N ARG A 2 31.01 25.53 -50.60
CA ARG A 2 31.16 24.52 -49.54
C ARG A 2 29.99 24.69 -48.53
N LEU A 3 29.08 23.71 -48.47
CA LEU A 3 28.03 23.65 -47.44
C LEU A 3 28.66 23.19 -46.11
N ILE A 4 28.61 24.04 -45.11
CA ILE A 4 28.94 23.65 -43.74
C ILE A 4 27.64 23.17 -43.08
N ALA A 5 27.56 21.87 -42.81
CA ALA A 5 26.45 21.29 -42.03
C ALA A 5 26.73 21.54 -40.54
N LEU A 6 25.89 22.36 -39.91
CA LEU A 6 25.90 22.65 -38.45
C LEU A 6 25.17 21.51 -37.73
N LEU A 7 25.90 20.59 -37.09
CA LEU A 7 25.31 19.58 -36.20
C LEU A 7 24.92 20.24 -34.86
N LEU A 8 23.63 20.42 -34.61
CA LEU A 8 23.12 20.74 -33.28
C LEU A 8 23.15 19.47 -32.41
N ALA A 9 24.06 19.36 -31.49
CA ALA A 9 24.04 18.37 -30.44
C ALA A 9 22.97 18.73 -29.40
N LEU A 10 21.83 18.04 -29.40
CA LEU A 10 20.87 18.10 -28.27
C LEU A 10 21.51 17.41 -27.08
N SER A 11 21.96 18.19 -26.10
CA SER A 11 22.35 17.68 -24.79
C SER A 11 21.08 17.31 -24.00
N ALA A 12 20.72 16.05 -23.98
CA ALA A 12 19.72 15.52 -23.05
C ALA A 12 20.30 15.60 -21.62
N SER A 13 19.85 16.56 -20.83
CA SER A 13 20.15 16.59 -19.40
C SER A 13 19.58 15.33 -18.74
N PRO A 14 20.37 14.56 -17.96
CA PRO A 14 19.83 13.44 -17.21
C PRO A 14 18.77 13.99 -16.24
N ALA A 15 17.54 13.55 -16.39
CA ALA A 15 16.52 13.79 -15.39
C ALA A 15 16.98 13.06 -14.11
N LEU A 16 17.40 13.83 -13.10
CA LEU A 16 17.69 13.28 -11.78
C LEU A 16 16.41 12.64 -11.28
N ALA A 17 16.40 11.31 -11.22
CA ALA A 17 15.32 10.56 -10.59
C ALA A 17 15.26 11.05 -9.12
N GLN A 18 14.22 11.79 -8.77
CA GLN A 18 14.04 12.30 -7.42
C GLN A 18 13.84 11.13 -6.48
N GLU A 19 14.75 10.97 -5.54
CA GLU A 19 14.81 9.84 -4.64
C GLU A 19 13.63 9.88 -3.66
N VAL A 20 12.96 8.72 -3.51
CA VAL A 20 11.96 8.52 -2.47
C VAL A 20 12.69 8.13 -1.19
N VAL A 21 12.54 8.93 -0.15
CA VAL A 21 13.23 8.75 1.13
C VAL A 21 12.27 8.32 2.23
N PRO A 22 12.68 7.43 3.15
CA PRO A 22 11.94 7.18 4.37
C PRO A 22 11.99 8.42 5.27
N VAL A 23 10.88 8.70 5.94
CA VAL A 23 10.75 9.77 6.94
C VAL A 23 10.07 9.21 8.19
N PRO A 24 10.23 9.84 9.36
CA PRO A 24 9.43 9.48 10.53
C PRO A 24 7.93 9.61 10.25
N TYR A 25 7.14 8.63 10.67
CA TYR A 25 5.67 8.68 10.48
C TYR A 25 5.04 9.90 11.18
N SER A 26 5.60 10.32 12.30
CA SER A 26 5.20 11.54 13.02
C SER A 26 5.23 12.81 12.17
N ASP A 27 6.13 12.87 11.19
CA ASP A 27 6.28 14.04 10.31
C ASP A 27 5.15 14.16 9.29
N LEU A 28 4.40 13.06 9.06
CA LEU A 28 3.28 13.04 8.13
C LEU A 28 2.13 13.97 8.56
N GLY A 29 2.03 14.36 9.82
CA GLY A 29 1.08 15.38 10.24
C GLY A 29 1.19 16.67 9.43
N THR A 30 2.41 17.02 9.03
CA THR A 30 2.73 18.20 8.20
C THR A 30 2.88 17.85 6.72
N LEU A 31 3.53 16.73 6.40
CA LEU A 31 3.87 16.35 5.03
C LEU A 31 2.70 15.74 4.25
N ALA A 32 1.76 15.09 4.94
CA ALA A 32 0.64 14.34 4.37
C ALA A 32 -0.62 14.56 5.21
N PRO A 33 -1.35 15.67 5.02
CA PRO A 33 -2.40 16.11 5.94
C PRO A 33 -3.66 15.25 5.91
N HIS A 34 -3.86 14.41 4.90
CA HIS A 34 -5.02 13.54 4.82
C HIS A 34 -4.78 12.25 5.60
N LEU A 35 -5.81 11.81 6.34
CA LEU A 35 -5.83 10.56 7.11
C LEU A 35 -7.03 9.72 6.69
N LEU A 36 -6.80 8.43 6.48
CA LEU A 36 -7.81 7.39 6.35
C LEU A 36 -7.61 6.41 7.52
N ASP A 37 -8.49 6.50 8.51
CA ASP A 37 -8.45 5.78 9.78
C ASP A 37 -9.43 4.58 9.84
N PHE A 38 -10.24 4.37 8.81
CA PHE A 38 -11.28 3.33 8.71
C PHE A 38 -12.39 3.38 9.78
N ASP A 39 -12.42 4.35 10.69
CA ASP A 39 -13.34 4.41 11.83
C ASP A 39 -14.73 5.02 11.52
N ARG A 40 -15.04 5.25 10.24
CA ARG A 40 -16.35 5.79 9.84
C ARG A 40 -17.51 4.81 10.02
N LEU A 41 -17.21 3.52 10.12
CA LEU A 41 -18.20 2.48 10.38
C LEU A 41 -18.21 2.12 11.86
N PRO A 42 -19.40 1.69 12.39
CA PRO A 42 -19.46 1.19 13.75
C PRO A 42 -18.46 0.05 13.97
N ALA A 43 -17.84 0.02 15.15
CA ALA A 43 -16.89 -1.04 15.48
C ALA A 43 -17.55 -2.43 15.37
N LYS A 44 -16.94 -3.32 14.61
CA LYS A 44 -17.41 -4.68 14.38
C LYS A 44 -16.24 -5.64 14.39
N ARG A 45 -16.33 -6.67 15.23
CA ARG A 45 -15.34 -7.74 15.30
C ARG A 45 -15.37 -8.59 14.03
N TYR A 46 -14.31 -9.41 13.84
CA TYR A 46 -14.28 -10.42 12.78
C TYR A 46 -15.64 -11.18 12.66
N PRO A 47 -16.11 -11.42 11.43
CA PRO A 47 -15.52 -11.15 10.12
C PRO A 47 -15.57 -9.68 9.65
N GLY A 48 -16.19 -8.77 10.42
CA GLY A 48 -16.23 -7.36 10.08
C GLY A 48 -17.17 -7.02 8.92
N TYR A 49 -16.78 -6.04 8.13
CA TYR A 49 -17.45 -5.60 6.90
C TYR A 49 -16.59 -6.01 5.70
N ASN A 50 -17.21 -6.71 4.76
CA ASN A 50 -16.53 -7.11 3.52
C ASN A 50 -16.84 -6.13 2.39
N PHE A 51 -15.82 -5.79 1.58
CA PHE A 51 -15.89 -4.84 0.48
C PHE A 51 -15.41 -5.50 -0.82
N ASP A 52 -16.31 -6.16 -1.52
CA ASP A 52 -16.03 -6.92 -2.74
C ASP A 52 -15.52 -6.07 -3.90
N HIS A 53 -15.80 -4.76 -3.87
CA HIS A 53 -15.41 -3.84 -4.93
C HIS A 53 -14.37 -2.82 -4.47
N GLY A 54 -13.80 -3.00 -3.26
CA GLY A 54 -12.91 -2.03 -2.65
C GLY A 54 -13.64 -0.89 -1.93
N ILE A 55 -12.91 0.13 -1.51
CA ILE A 55 -13.43 1.24 -0.69
C ILE A 55 -13.12 2.58 -1.34
N ALA A 56 -14.16 3.38 -1.60
CA ALA A 56 -14.00 4.79 -1.93
C ALA A 56 -13.81 5.60 -0.63
N PHE A 57 -12.86 6.51 -0.61
CA PHE A 57 -12.59 7.40 0.51
C PHE A 57 -12.33 8.84 0.03
N PRO A 58 -12.44 9.85 0.90
CA PRO A 58 -12.08 11.21 0.53
C PRO A 58 -10.61 11.32 0.14
N GLY A 59 -10.35 11.48 -1.15
CA GLY A 59 -9.01 11.59 -1.71
C GLY A 59 -8.52 10.38 -2.47
N GLY A 60 -9.31 9.29 -2.55
CA GLY A 60 -8.87 8.12 -3.30
C GLY A 60 -9.85 6.96 -3.35
N TYR A 61 -9.29 5.86 -3.80
CA TYR A 61 -9.96 4.57 -3.85
C TYR A 61 -8.95 3.47 -3.54
N LEU A 62 -9.35 2.45 -2.78
CA LEU A 62 -8.52 1.28 -2.57
C LEU A 62 -9.21 -0.01 -3.04
N GLY A 63 -8.40 -0.95 -3.47
CA GLY A 63 -8.81 -2.27 -3.93
C GLY A 63 -7.65 -3.25 -3.79
N GLU A 64 -7.71 -4.37 -4.50
CA GLU A 64 -6.70 -5.43 -4.43
C GLU A 64 -5.45 -5.12 -5.27
N ALA A 65 -5.64 -4.66 -6.52
CA ALA A 65 -4.58 -4.47 -7.50
C ALA A 65 -4.87 -3.32 -8.46
N PHE A 66 -3.87 -2.86 -9.20
CA PHE A 66 -4.06 -1.95 -10.32
C PHE A 66 -4.38 -2.70 -11.61
N LYS A 67 -5.09 -2.03 -12.55
CA LYS A 67 -5.29 -2.53 -13.91
C LYS A 67 -3.94 -2.78 -14.59
N GLY A 68 -3.79 -3.95 -15.21
CA GLY A 68 -2.53 -4.41 -15.81
C GLY A 68 -1.77 -5.39 -14.93
N GLN A 69 -2.02 -5.41 -13.62
CA GLN A 69 -1.55 -6.46 -12.74
C GLN A 69 -2.54 -7.62 -12.67
N SER A 70 -2.03 -8.81 -12.46
CA SER A 70 -2.77 -10.00 -12.03
C SER A 70 -2.43 -10.33 -10.59
N VAL A 71 -3.32 -11.03 -9.91
CA VAL A 71 -3.10 -11.56 -8.57
C VAL A 71 -2.85 -13.05 -8.70
N ALA A 72 -1.73 -13.51 -8.17
CA ALA A 72 -1.37 -14.92 -8.12
C ALA A 72 -1.29 -15.37 -6.66
N ALA A 73 -1.66 -16.62 -6.39
CA ALA A 73 -1.51 -17.21 -5.07
C ALA A 73 -0.11 -17.83 -4.94
N GLU A 74 0.62 -17.48 -3.89
CA GLU A 74 1.85 -18.15 -3.48
C GLU A 74 1.68 -18.74 -2.08
N HIS A 75 2.51 -19.72 -1.72
CA HIS A 75 2.57 -20.30 -0.38
C HIS A 75 3.88 -19.90 0.30
N ILE A 76 3.79 -19.59 1.60
CA ILE A 76 4.94 -19.44 2.48
C ILE A 76 5.01 -20.71 3.32
N ASP A 77 6.22 -21.23 3.60
CA ASP A 77 6.44 -22.53 4.23
C ASP A 77 5.69 -22.69 5.58
N ASP A 78 5.59 -21.63 6.39
CA ASP A 78 4.93 -21.65 7.71
C ASP A 78 3.59 -20.88 7.72
N GLY A 79 3.05 -20.50 6.55
CA GLY A 79 1.84 -19.69 6.42
C GLY A 79 0.80 -20.28 5.48
N GLY A 80 -0.31 -19.56 5.33
CA GLY A 80 -1.32 -19.83 4.32
C GLY A 80 -0.93 -19.31 2.94
N PRO A 81 -1.78 -19.56 1.92
CA PRO A 81 -1.59 -18.91 0.63
C PRO A 81 -1.83 -17.41 0.74
N HIS A 82 -0.95 -16.64 0.15
CA HIS A 82 -1.02 -15.17 0.10
C HIS A 82 -1.03 -14.67 -1.35
N ASP A 83 -1.49 -13.43 -1.54
CA ASP A 83 -1.54 -12.80 -2.86
C ASP A 83 -0.20 -12.15 -3.22
N VAL A 84 0.21 -12.36 -4.46
CA VAL A 84 1.34 -11.68 -5.09
C VAL A 84 0.88 -10.95 -6.34
N LEU A 85 1.27 -9.68 -6.46
CA LEU A 85 0.95 -8.86 -7.62
C LEU A 85 1.96 -9.09 -8.74
N VAL A 86 1.47 -9.59 -9.87
CA VAL A 86 2.29 -9.92 -11.05
C VAL A 86 2.00 -8.95 -12.18
N GLY A 87 3.05 -8.42 -12.82
CA GLY A 87 2.93 -7.52 -13.96
C GLY A 87 3.06 -6.04 -13.56
N THR A 88 2.86 -5.17 -14.55
CA THR A 88 3.01 -3.71 -14.41
C THR A 88 1.65 -3.04 -14.55
N PRO A 89 1.31 -2.06 -13.70
CA PRO A 89 0.13 -1.25 -13.89
C PRO A 89 0.08 -0.60 -15.28
N ARG A 90 -1.12 -0.47 -15.84
CA ARG A 90 -1.34 0.24 -17.12
C ARG A 90 -1.66 1.72 -16.89
N ALA A 91 -1.23 2.54 -17.83
CA ALA A 91 -1.62 3.94 -17.90
C ALA A 91 -3.08 4.08 -18.42
N PRO A 92 -3.87 5.02 -17.89
CA PRO A 92 -3.67 5.71 -16.61
C PRO A 92 -3.83 4.76 -15.43
N LEU A 93 -3.09 5.03 -14.34
CA LEU A 93 -3.18 4.21 -13.11
C LEU A 93 -4.63 4.14 -12.63
N ALA A 94 -5.15 2.94 -12.45
CA ALA A 94 -6.54 2.71 -12.05
C ALA A 94 -6.67 1.39 -11.30
N ILE A 95 -7.56 1.34 -10.31
CA ILE A 95 -7.87 0.10 -9.57
C ILE A 95 -8.53 -0.92 -10.51
N ARG A 96 -8.12 -2.16 -10.42
CA ARG A 96 -8.74 -3.31 -11.05
C ARG A 96 -9.99 -3.72 -10.23
N PRO A 97 -11.12 -4.10 -10.86
CA PRO A 97 -12.19 -4.78 -10.16
C PRO A 97 -11.68 -6.07 -9.51
N GLY A 98 -11.96 -6.25 -8.24
CA GLY A 98 -11.60 -7.48 -7.50
C GLY A 98 -12.70 -8.54 -7.60
N GLU A 99 -12.40 -9.72 -7.06
CA GLU A 99 -13.37 -10.80 -6.94
C GLU A 99 -14.12 -10.70 -5.60
N PRO A 100 -15.44 -10.99 -5.56
CA PRO A 100 -16.20 -10.99 -4.32
C PRO A 100 -15.57 -11.87 -3.23
N GLY A 101 -15.51 -11.35 -2.02
CA GLY A 101 -14.92 -12.02 -0.87
C GLY A 101 -13.40 -12.06 -0.83
N ARG A 102 -12.70 -11.46 -1.81
CA ARG A 102 -11.23 -11.54 -1.95
C ARG A 102 -10.51 -10.19 -1.99
N VAL A 103 -11.21 -9.08 -1.79
CA VAL A 103 -10.59 -7.76 -1.89
C VAL A 103 -10.10 -7.29 -0.52
N VAL A 104 -11.00 -6.75 0.29
CA VAL A 104 -10.64 -6.24 1.62
C VAL A 104 -11.79 -6.39 2.61
N SER A 105 -11.47 -6.49 3.89
CA SER A 105 -12.42 -6.36 4.98
C SER A 105 -11.99 -5.31 6.00
N LEU A 106 -12.97 -4.73 6.71
CA LEU A 106 -12.73 -3.87 7.86
C LEU A 106 -13.26 -4.54 9.12
N SER A 107 -12.45 -4.67 10.13
CA SER A 107 -12.91 -5.16 11.43
C SER A 107 -12.12 -4.53 12.58
N LEU A 108 -12.72 -4.55 13.78
CA LEU A 108 -12.07 -4.07 14.99
C LEU A 108 -10.77 -4.84 15.24
N HIS A 109 -9.68 -4.11 15.33
CA HIS A 109 -8.35 -4.62 15.62
C HIS A 109 -7.96 -4.28 17.06
N GLN A 110 -7.68 -5.29 17.90
CA GLN A 110 -7.40 -5.04 19.32
C GLN A 110 -6.13 -4.23 19.56
N GLY A 111 -5.08 -4.47 18.78
CA GLY A 111 -3.80 -3.76 18.92
C GLY A 111 -3.87 -2.29 18.53
N PHE A 112 -4.61 -1.94 17.46
CA PHE A 112 -4.85 -0.54 17.12
C PHE A 112 -5.89 0.11 18.04
N GLY A 113 -6.84 -0.67 18.56
CA GLY A 113 -7.99 -0.15 19.33
C GLY A 113 -9.07 0.49 18.44
N SER A 114 -8.99 0.35 17.13
CA SER A 114 -9.77 0.96 16.07
C SER A 114 -10.20 -0.06 15.02
N MET A 115 -10.98 0.38 14.03
CA MET A 115 -11.24 -0.42 12.84
C MET A 115 -9.97 -0.43 11.96
N ALA A 116 -9.57 -1.61 11.49
CA ALA A 116 -8.43 -1.75 10.61
C ALA A 116 -8.81 -2.45 9.31
N LEU A 117 -8.02 -2.19 8.28
CA LEU A 117 -8.12 -2.84 6.97
C LEU A 117 -7.35 -4.15 6.98
N TYR A 118 -8.01 -5.21 6.50
CA TYR A 118 -7.40 -6.52 6.26
C TYR A 118 -7.51 -6.84 4.77
N PRO A 119 -6.38 -6.91 4.04
CA PRO A 119 -6.38 -7.48 2.70
C PRO A 119 -6.82 -8.94 2.75
N LEU A 120 -7.67 -9.37 1.83
CA LEU A 120 -8.17 -10.74 1.80
C LEU A 120 -7.40 -11.56 0.78
N GLY A 121 -6.74 -12.61 1.24
CA GLY A 121 -5.92 -13.48 0.41
C GLY A 121 -6.70 -14.51 -0.40
N PRO A 122 -6.00 -15.46 -1.04
CA PRO A 122 -6.55 -16.37 -2.05
C PRO A 122 -7.69 -17.25 -1.58
N LEU A 123 -7.77 -17.55 -0.27
CA LEU A 123 -8.85 -18.36 0.30
C LEU A 123 -10.19 -17.61 0.37
N GLY A 124 -10.16 -16.29 0.39
CA GLY A 124 -11.35 -15.43 0.43
C GLY A 124 -12.19 -15.58 1.70
N GLN A 125 -13.13 -14.66 1.90
CA GLN A 125 -14.13 -14.75 2.97
C GLN A 125 -15.15 -15.88 2.66
N PRO A 126 -15.62 -16.64 3.65
CA PRO A 126 -15.41 -16.45 5.11
C PRO A 126 -14.23 -17.22 5.72
N HIS A 127 -13.26 -17.65 4.92
CA HIS A 127 -12.15 -18.44 5.44
C HIS A 127 -11.27 -17.59 6.40
N PRO A 128 -11.04 -18.03 7.65
CA PRO A 128 -10.30 -17.23 8.63
C PRO A 128 -8.85 -16.93 8.19
N ASN A 129 -8.20 -17.87 7.52
CA ASN A 129 -6.82 -17.71 7.03
C ASN A 129 -6.72 -16.88 5.72
N ALA A 130 -7.82 -16.31 5.21
CA ALA A 130 -7.75 -15.33 4.15
C ALA A 130 -7.43 -13.93 4.67
N ARG A 131 -7.66 -13.70 5.97
CA ARG A 131 -7.59 -12.38 6.57
C ARG A 131 -6.16 -11.92 6.75
N GLY A 132 -5.80 -10.84 6.09
CA GLY A 132 -4.45 -10.27 6.14
C GLY A 132 -3.49 -10.85 5.08
N GLU A 133 -3.91 -11.88 4.34
CA GLU A 133 -3.06 -12.59 3.38
C GLU A 133 -3.15 -12.05 1.95
N GLY A 134 -3.89 -10.97 1.75
CA GLY A 134 -4.07 -10.35 0.45
C GLY A 134 -3.05 -9.26 0.16
N ALA A 135 -3.18 -8.71 -1.06
CA ALA A 135 -2.56 -7.46 -1.45
C ALA A 135 -3.59 -6.32 -1.39
N VAL A 136 -3.10 -5.09 -1.26
CA VAL A 136 -3.93 -3.90 -1.38
C VAL A 136 -3.27 -2.88 -2.30
N ALA A 137 -4.08 -2.26 -3.17
CA ALA A 137 -3.69 -1.13 -4.00
C ALA A 137 -4.49 0.11 -3.58
N VAL A 138 -3.82 1.23 -3.40
CA VAL A 138 -4.40 2.53 -3.08
C VAL A 138 -4.14 3.49 -4.23
N LEU A 139 -5.19 4.07 -4.79
CA LEU A 139 -5.13 5.09 -5.83
C LEU A 139 -5.54 6.43 -5.24
N PHE A 140 -4.69 7.45 -5.36
CA PHE A 140 -4.99 8.81 -4.93
C PHE A 140 -5.62 9.62 -6.07
N HIS A 141 -6.63 10.45 -5.75
CA HIS A 141 -7.24 11.37 -6.72
C HIS A 141 -6.26 12.45 -7.20
N ARG A 142 -5.38 12.92 -6.30
CA ARG A 142 -4.27 13.83 -6.59
C ARG A 142 -2.97 13.16 -6.20
N ASP A 143 -1.92 13.44 -6.94
CA ASP A 143 -0.61 12.90 -6.63
C ASP A 143 -0.13 13.42 -5.27
N ALA A 144 0.40 12.53 -4.46
CA ALA A 144 0.90 12.80 -3.13
C ALA A 144 2.42 13.04 -3.15
N CYS A 145 2.90 13.85 -2.21
CA CYS A 145 4.31 14.05 -1.91
C CYS A 145 4.79 13.06 -0.84
N ALA A 146 3.89 12.66 0.06
CA ALA A 146 4.19 11.71 1.12
C ALA A 146 3.03 10.74 1.32
N VAL A 147 3.37 9.53 1.69
CA VAL A 147 2.45 8.47 2.09
C VAL A 147 3.02 7.72 3.28
N GLY A 148 2.16 7.24 4.15
CA GLY A 148 2.57 6.35 5.23
C GLY A 148 1.38 5.68 5.87
N LEU A 149 1.65 4.58 6.58
CA LEU A 149 0.63 3.76 7.21
C LEU A 149 1.22 3.02 8.42
N ARG A 150 0.34 2.52 9.26
CA ARG A 150 0.65 1.61 10.36
C ARG A 150 0.37 0.19 9.90
N ILE A 151 1.29 -0.73 10.18
CA ILE A 151 1.19 -2.15 9.82
C ILE A 151 1.29 -2.96 11.10
N HIS A 152 0.35 -3.86 11.33
CA HIS A 152 0.44 -4.89 12.35
C HIS A 152 0.75 -6.23 11.69
N THR A 153 1.73 -6.94 12.24
CA THR A 153 2.18 -8.27 11.84
C THR A 153 2.11 -9.24 13.01
N GLU A 154 2.08 -10.54 12.73
CA GLU A 154 2.03 -11.63 13.69
C GLU A 154 0.65 -11.78 14.37
N TYR A 155 -0.11 -12.78 13.90
CA TYR A 155 -1.43 -13.14 14.44
C TYR A 155 -1.49 -14.61 14.87
N THR A 156 -0.44 -15.37 14.61
CA THR A 156 -0.42 -16.82 14.85
C THR A 156 -0.39 -17.11 16.35
N ASN A 157 0.23 -16.22 17.13
CA ASN A 157 0.36 -16.34 18.58
C ASN A 157 -0.25 -15.12 19.30
N ALA A 158 -0.41 -15.22 20.61
CA ALA A 158 -0.75 -14.04 21.41
C ALA A 158 0.41 -13.04 21.34
N LEU A 159 0.07 -11.75 21.20
CA LEU A 159 1.06 -10.66 21.14
C LEU A 159 2.08 -10.74 22.29
N GLY A 160 3.34 -10.54 21.97
CA GLY A 160 4.45 -10.58 22.92
C GLY A 160 5.02 -11.97 23.16
N LEU A 161 4.49 -13.02 22.53
CA LEU A 161 5.01 -14.39 22.68
C LEU A 161 5.99 -14.80 21.59
N ASN A 162 6.00 -14.10 20.44
CA ASN A 162 6.89 -14.40 19.33
C ASN A 162 7.86 -13.25 19.03
N THR A 163 8.67 -12.87 20.01
CA THR A 163 9.64 -11.78 19.88
C THR A 163 10.70 -12.00 18.78
N GLY A 164 10.86 -13.24 18.34
CA GLY A 164 11.71 -13.63 17.21
C GLY A 164 11.06 -13.46 15.84
N HIS A 165 9.74 -13.18 15.80
CA HIS A 165 8.99 -13.02 14.55
C HIS A 165 9.59 -11.96 13.62
N ARG A 166 9.61 -12.27 12.34
CA ARG A 166 10.02 -11.37 11.26
C ARG A 166 9.10 -11.55 10.06
N GLY A 167 8.07 -10.71 9.99
CA GLY A 167 7.19 -10.65 8.82
C GLY A 167 7.84 -9.89 7.68
N GLU A 168 7.44 -10.16 6.46
CA GLU A 168 7.88 -9.42 5.28
C GLU A 168 6.70 -8.73 4.60
N VAL A 169 6.86 -7.44 4.32
CA VAL A 169 5.87 -6.63 3.58
C VAL A 169 6.59 -5.84 2.50
N THR A 170 6.02 -5.80 1.31
CA THR A 170 6.54 -4.98 0.21
C THR A 170 5.62 -3.78 -0.04
N LEU A 171 6.17 -2.58 0.08
CA LEU A 171 5.52 -1.33 -0.32
C LEU A 171 6.06 -0.91 -1.69
N THR A 172 5.16 -0.67 -2.66
CA THR A 172 5.54 -0.17 -3.99
C THR A 172 4.76 1.10 -4.31
N LEU A 173 5.46 2.14 -4.75
CA LEU A 173 4.88 3.43 -5.14
C LEU A 173 4.85 3.58 -6.65
N TYR A 174 3.77 4.17 -7.17
CA TYR A 174 3.53 4.33 -8.60
C TYR A 174 3.19 5.77 -8.98
N ALA A 175 3.67 6.18 -10.15
CA ALA A 175 3.26 7.40 -10.82
C ALA A 175 1.91 7.20 -11.54
N ARG A 176 1.30 8.30 -12.03
CA ARG A 176 -0.02 8.30 -12.68
C ARG A 176 -0.03 7.50 -14.00
N ASP A 177 1.09 7.35 -14.64
CA ASP A 177 1.28 6.54 -15.85
C ASP A 177 1.51 5.05 -15.57
N GLY A 178 1.49 4.63 -14.30
CA GLY A 178 1.74 3.26 -13.87
C GLY A 178 3.23 2.93 -13.69
N ALA A 179 4.13 3.86 -13.96
CA ALA A 179 5.56 3.65 -13.71
C ALA A 179 5.85 3.49 -12.21
N ARG A 180 6.66 2.49 -11.86
CA ARG A 180 7.12 2.29 -10.49
C ARG A 180 8.12 3.39 -10.11
N ILE A 181 7.81 4.16 -9.07
CA ILE A 181 8.67 5.21 -8.52
C ILE A 181 9.68 4.63 -7.54
N ALA A 182 9.19 3.77 -6.63
CA ALA A 182 10.02 3.15 -5.61
C ALA A 182 9.39 1.82 -5.16
N GLN A 183 10.25 0.94 -4.62
CA GLN A 183 9.83 -0.27 -3.93
C GLN A 183 10.66 -0.43 -2.66
N ARG A 184 10.01 -0.77 -1.56
CA ARG A 184 10.65 -1.05 -0.27
C ARG A 184 10.17 -2.39 0.26
N ARG A 185 11.10 -3.30 0.48
CA ARG A 185 10.86 -4.53 1.22
C ARG A 185 11.16 -4.25 2.69
N LEU A 186 10.21 -4.55 3.54
CA LEU A 186 10.26 -4.32 4.98
C LEU A 186 10.30 -5.66 5.68
N THR A 187 11.23 -5.82 6.60
CA THR A 187 11.25 -6.94 7.55
C THR A 187 10.76 -6.40 8.89
N LEU A 188 9.58 -6.83 9.31
CA LEU A 188 8.85 -6.26 10.44
C LEU A 188 8.88 -7.19 11.64
N PRO A 189 9.10 -6.65 12.85
CA PRO A 189 8.94 -7.40 14.08
C PRO A 189 7.45 -7.68 14.35
N GLU A 190 7.17 -8.52 15.32
CA GLU A 190 5.83 -8.66 15.89
C GLU A 190 5.26 -7.31 16.33
N GLY A 191 3.97 -7.08 16.10
CA GLY A 191 3.24 -5.92 16.57
C GLY A 191 3.05 -4.82 15.54
N ILE A 192 2.85 -3.60 16.01
CA ILE A 192 2.53 -2.45 15.17
C ILE A 192 3.80 -1.67 14.86
N THR A 193 4.03 -1.43 13.57
CA THR A 193 5.12 -0.60 13.07
C THR A 193 4.58 0.54 12.20
N GLU A 194 5.33 1.63 12.12
CA GLU A 194 4.97 2.84 11.39
C GLU A 194 5.94 3.04 10.23
N HIS A 195 5.39 3.28 9.04
CA HIS A 195 6.18 3.45 7.82
C HIS A 195 5.73 4.66 7.04
N ALA A 196 6.66 5.49 6.62
CA ALA A 196 6.39 6.65 5.80
C ALA A 196 7.47 6.88 4.75
N LEU A 197 7.04 7.34 3.57
CA LEU A 197 7.87 7.62 2.42
C LEU A 197 7.55 9.01 1.89
N PHE A 198 8.57 9.78 1.59
CA PHE A 198 8.47 11.12 1.04
C PHE A 198 9.11 11.19 -0.35
N ALA A 199 8.39 11.73 -1.31
CA ALA A 199 8.80 12.00 -2.67
C ALA A 199 8.64 13.50 -2.95
N PRO A 200 9.68 14.32 -2.88
CA PRO A 200 9.59 15.79 -2.98
C PRO A 200 8.90 16.28 -4.25
N ALA A 201 8.97 15.53 -5.33
CA ALA A 201 8.34 15.87 -6.60
C ALA A 201 6.81 15.76 -6.63
N GLY A 202 6.17 15.22 -5.58
CA GLY A 202 4.72 15.08 -5.55
C GLY A 202 4.18 14.18 -6.66
N ARG A 203 4.74 13.00 -6.86
CA ARG A 203 4.43 12.12 -7.98
C ARG A 203 3.78 10.79 -7.59
N ILE A 204 3.46 10.59 -6.32
CA ILE A 204 2.87 9.34 -5.85
C ILE A 204 1.39 9.34 -6.19
N ALA A 205 1.03 8.70 -7.29
CA ALA A 205 -0.36 8.54 -7.72
C ALA A 205 -1.04 7.36 -7.04
N GLY A 206 -0.28 6.38 -6.59
CA GLY A 206 -0.79 5.23 -5.88
C GLY A 206 0.32 4.39 -5.26
N MET A 207 -0.10 3.43 -4.44
CA MET A 207 0.79 2.48 -3.78
C MET A 207 0.16 1.08 -3.74
N THR A 208 1.02 0.06 -3.65
CA THR A 208 0.59 -1.30 -3.26
C THR A 208 1.29 -1.72 -1.98
N VAL A 209 0.58 -2.54 -1.21
CA VAL A 209 1.09 -3.26 -0.05
C VAL A 209 0.88 -4.74 -0.33
N GLU A 210 1.96 -5.51 -0.35
CA GLU A 210 1.95 -6.95 -0.55
C GLU A 210 2.45 -7.63 0.72
N ASN A 211 1.67 -8.58 1.22
CA ASN A 211 1.98 -9.33 2.43
C ASN A 211 2.77 -10.60 2.12
N ARG A 212 3.78 -10.87 2.95
CA ARG A 212 4.45 -12.18 3.05
C ARG A 212 4.68 -12.55 4.54
N ASP A 213 3.89 -11.98 5.43
CA ASP A 213 3.87 -12.36 6.84
C ASP A 213 3.02 -13.63 7.01
N PRO A 214 3.52 -14.71 7.62
CA PRO A 214 2.78 -15.95 7.77
C PRO A 214 1.48 -15.85 8.56
N GLY A 215 1.36 -14.82 9.41
CA GLY A 215 0.16 -14.55 10.23
C GLY A 215 -0.82 -13.57 9.58
N GLY A 216 -0.47 -13.04 8.41
CA GLY A 216 -1.23 -11.98 7.76
C GLY A 216 -1.00 -10.60 8.38
N ILE A 217 -1.48 -9.56 7.71
CA ILE A 217 -1.31 -8.17 8.15
C ILE A 217 -2.63 -7.46 8.38
N ALA A 218 -2.60 -6.44 9.24
CA ALA A 218 -3.63 -5.39 9.28
C ALA A 218 -2.99 -4.02 9.04
N LEU A 219 -3.75 -3.15 8.38
CA LEU A 219 -3.32 -1.81 8.02
C LEU A 219 -4.25 -0.78 8.66
N ASP A 220 -3.67 0.32 9.15
CA ASP A 220 -4.45 1.43 9.70
C ASP A 220 -3.73 2.76 9.47
N ASP A 221 -4.44 3.86 9.75
CA ASP A 221 -3.91 5.22 9.74
C ASP A 221 -3.13 5.56 8.46
N LEU A 222 -3.71 5.29 7.29
CA LEU A 222 -3.10 5.68 6.01
C LEU A 222 -3.10 7.21 5.88
N ARG A 223 -1.90 7.81 5.91
CA ARG A 223 -1.68 9.24 5.66
C ARG A 223 -1.17 9.46 4.25
N PHE A 224 -1.64 10.52 3.60
CA PHE A 224 -1.25 10.86 2.23
C PHE A 224 -1.46 12.35 1.91
N GLY A 225 -0.78 12.81 0.89
CA GLY A 225 -0.93 14.16 0.37
C GLY A 225 0.38 14.90 0.22
N CYS A 226 0.28 16.21 0.03
CA CYS A 226 1.42 17.13 0.00
C CYS A 226 1.26 18.19 1.09
N PRO A 227 2.36 18.78 1.57
CA PRO A 227 2.30 19.91 2.49
C PRO A 227 1.42 21.02 1.94
N GLN A 228 0.63 21.65 2.80
CA GLN A 228 -0.13 22.83 2.40
C GLN A 228 0.85 23.98 2.18
N PRO A 229 0.67 24.79 1.12
CA PRO A 229 1.46 26.02 0.97
C PRO A 229 1.27 26.89 2.22
N THR A 230 2.37 27.24 2.86
CA THR A 230 2.36 28.29 3.90
C THR A 230 2.12 29.62 3.20
N GLY A 231 0.91 30.17 3.36
CA GLY A 231 0.55 31.49 2.84
C GLY A 231 1.32 32.63 3.51
#